data_1027c1d7d3542c4058eafb9247322ac3
#
_entry.id   1027c1d7d3542c4058eafb9247322ac3
#
_cell.length_a   1.000
_cell.length_b   1.000
_cell.length_c   1.000
_cell.angle_alpha   90.00
_cell.angle_beta   90.00
_cell.angle_gamma   90.00
#
_symmetry.space_group_name_H-M   'P 1'
#
loop_
_entity.id
_entity.type
_entity.pdbx_description
1 polymer ?
#
loop_
_entity_poly.entity_id
_entity_poly.type
_entity_poly.pdbx_seq_one_letter_code
_entity_poly.pdbx_strand_id
1 'polypeptide(L)'
;KPIQLQHFKLVPSKEQVLENYKYLFEKCDTVELSEPTLSGLKQNNKVKGCACGIYSMRINSITPDGKIPVSPCVYMHDYRVGDLLKDDIFDIINSEQFKAFKTRKENYKNIEGCKDCDKAEICRGGCFAMAYTYKKCETGEKDLYARDPFCFKDIEIDKNIDYKKSNKKLVHENYLCTWIGKPKK
;
A
#
# COMPACT_ATOMS: atom_id res chain seq x y z
N LYS A 1 0.05 6.24 7.34
CA LYS A 1 0.76 5.86 6.11
C LYS A 1 1.39 7.07 5.40
N PRO A 2 0.86 7.66 4.27
CA PRO A 2 1.56 8.78 3.61
C PRO A 2 1.75 10.01 4.49
N ILE A 3 0.84 10.29 5.42
CA ILE A 3 1.00 11.36 6.41
C ILE A 3 2.21 11.09 7.32
N GLN A 4 2.42 9.86 7.74
CA GLN A 4 3.58 9.47 8.53
C GLN A 4 4.88 9.67 7.75
N LEU A 5 4.88 9.36 6.45
CA LEU A 5 6.03 9.58 5.57
C LEU A 5 6.36 11.07 5.35
N GLN A 6 5.36 11.95 5.38
CA GLN A 6 5.57 13.40 5.35
C GLN A 6 6.20 13.93 6.62
N HIS A 7 6.07 13.19 7.72
CA HIS A 7 6.66 13.50 9.02
C HIS A 7 7.64 12.37 9.41
N PHE A 8 8.83 12.36 8.83
CA PHE A 8 9.83 11.30 9.02
C PHE A 8 10.09 10.88 10.48
N LYS A 9 9.89 11.79 11.44
CA LYS A 9 9.98 11.46 12.88
C LYS A 9 8.94 10.46 13.36
N LEU A 10 7.85 10.30 12.62
CA LEU A 10 6.75 9.37 12.96
C LEU A 10 6.80 8.07 12.16
N VAL A 11 7.78 7.93 11.26
CA VAL A 11 7.96 6.70 10.49
C VAL A 11 8.69 5.68 11.36
N PRO A 12 8.09 4.51 11.65
CA PRO A 12 8.79 3.45 12.37
C PRO A 12 9.93 2.88 11.52
N SER A 13 10.97 2.38 12.15
CA SER A 13 11.99 1.61 11.45
C SER A 13 11.43 0.28 10.95
N LYS A 14 12.11 -0.35 10.00
CA LYS A 14 11.72 -1.68 9.50
C LYS A 14 11.74 -2.73 10.60
N GLU A 15 12.74 -2.66 11.48
CA GLU A 15 12.91 -3.54 12.64
C GLU A 15 11.74 -3.37 13.61
N GLN A 16 11.35 -2.14 13.93
CA GLN A 16 10.17 -1.86 14.77
C GLN A 16 8.88 -2.42 14.15
N VAL A 17 8.72 -2.31 12.84
CA VAL A 17 7.57 -2.88 12.13
C VAL A 17 7.57 -4.41 12.28
N LEU A 18 8.71 -5.06 12.05
CA LEU A 18 8.84 -6.52 12.18
C LEU A 18 8.58 -6.99 13.61
N GLU A 19 9.15 -6.31 14.60
CA GLU A 19 8.96 -6.63 16.02
C GLU A 19 7.49 -6.52 16.43
N ASN A 20 6.82 -5.45 16.01
CA ASN A 20 5.39 -5.30 16.25
C ASN A 20 4.56 -6.41 15.60
N TYR A 21 4.89 -6.83 14.39
CA TYR A 21 4.19 -7.96 13.76
C TYR A 21 4.46 -9.27 14.47
N LYS A 22 5.70 -9.55 14.90
CA LYS A 22 6.00 -10.71 15.75
C LYS A 22 5.13 -10.71 16.99
N TYR A 23 5.09 -9.60 17.71
CA TYR A 23 4.24 -9.46 18.90
C TYR A 23 2.75 -9.71 18.60
N LEU A 24 2.23 -9.15 17.50
CA LEU A 24 0.83 -9.35 17.11
C LEU A 24 0.53 -10.83 16.81
N PHE A 25 1.44 -11.54 16.11
CA PHE A 25 1.26 -12.94 15.80
C PHE A 25 1.30 -13.83 17.03
N GLU A 26 2.08 -13.47 18.05
CA GLU A 26 2.14 -14.19 19.31
C GLU A 26 0.89 -13.96 20.17
N LYS A 27 0.34 -12.76 20.15
CA LYS A 27 -0.74 -12.34 21.07
C LYS A 27 -2.14 -12.39 20.46
N CYS A 28 -2.25 -12.41 19.14
CA CYS A 28 -3.53 -12.34 18.45
C CYS A 28 -3.83 -13.67 17.74
N ASP A 29 -5.04 -14.18 17.91
CA ASP A 29 -5.52 -15.38 17.19
C ASP A 29 -5.69 -15.12 15.69
N THR A 30 -5.86 -13.87 15.29
CA THR A 30 -6.07 -13.48 13.90
C THR A 30 -5.32 -12.21 13.58
N VAL A 31 -4.43 -12.28 12.60
CA VAL A 31 -3.75 -11.10 12.04
C VAL A 31 -3.94 -11.11 10.53
N GLU A 32 -4.57 -10.07 9.99
CA GLU A 32 -4.71 -9.90 8.56
C GLU A 32 -3.56 -9.03 8.02
N LEU A 33 -2.82 -9.56 7.06
CA LEU A 33 -1.73 -8.86 6.38
C LEU A 33 -2.24 -8.32 5.04
N SER A 34 -2.36 -7.02 4.92
CA SER A 34 -2.77 -6.34 3.68
C SER A 34 -1.62 -5.62 2.97
N GLU A 35 -0.49 -5.44 3.65
CA GLU A 35 0.69 -4.79 3.06
C GLU A 35 1.51 -5.80 2.26
N PRO A 36 1.71 -5.60 0.95
CA PRO A 36 2.40 -6.57 0.09
C PRO A 36 3.85 -6.84 0.52
N THR A 37 4.54 -5.86 1.10
CA THR A 37 5.91 -6.00 1.60
C THR A 37 6.06 -7.03 2.71
N LEU A 38 4.97 -7.31 3.42
CA LEU A 38 4.92 -8.33 4.48
C LEU A 38 4.82 -9.76 3.93
N SER A 39 4.79 -9.93 2.62
CA SER A 39 4.82 -11.26 1.99
C SER A 39 6.05 -12.07 2.38
N GLY A 40 7.16 -11.38 2.72
CA GLY A 40 8.37 -12.01 3.24
C GLY A 40 8.19 -12.66 4.61
N LEU A 41 7.25 -12.19 5.43
CA LEU A 41 6.95 -12.74 6.76
C LEU A 41 6.10 -14.00 6.70
N LYS A 42 5.46 -14.26 5.58
CA LYS A 42 4.52 -15.38 5.43
C LYS A 42 5.06 -16.39 4.44
N GLN A 43 5.51 -17.54 4.95
CA GLN A 43 5.83 -18.66 4.07
C GLN A 43 4.55 -19.20 3.42
N ASN A 44 4.57 -19.39 2.10
CA ASN A 44 3.54 -20.08 1.33
C ASN A 44 2.16 -19.41 1.13
N ASN A 45 1.93 -18.18 1.55
CA ASN A 45 0.65 -17.54 1.27
C ASN A 45 0.82 -16.16 0.64
N LYS A 46 0.05 -15.89 -0.41
CA LYS A 46 -0.06 -14.56 -1.00
C LYS A 46 -0.65 -13.60 0.03
N VAL A 47 0.06 -12.53 0.33
CA VAL A 47 -0.50 -11.44 1.10
C VAL A 47 -1.51 -10.72 0.21
N LYS A 48 -2.73 -10.56 0.70
CA LYS A 48 -3.79 -9.87 -0.02
C LYS A 48 -3.46 -8.37 -0.07
N GLY A 49 -2.87 -7.96 -1.18
CA GLY A 49 -2.51 -6.56 -1.39
C GLY A 49 -3.73 -5.69 -1.73
N CYS A 50 -3.51 -4.38 -1.74
CA CYS A 50 -4.48 -3.40 -2.19
C CYS A 50 -4.81 -3.57 -3.68
N ALA A 51 -6.06 -3.27 -4.06
CA ALA A 51 -6.54 -3.31 -5.45
C ALA A 51 -5.86 -2.28 -6.38
N CYS A 52 -5.20 -1.26 -5.86
CA CYS A 52 -4.35 -0.29 -6.58
C CYS A 52 -4.94 0.21 -7.91
N GLY A 53 -6.03 0.96 -7.85
CA GLY A 53 -6.67 1.55 -9.03
C GLY A 53 -7.45 0.56 -9.92
N ILE A 54 -7.47 -0.74 -9.60
CA ILE A 54 -8.25 -1.72 -10.38
C ILE A 54 -9.75 -1.58 -10.06
N TYR A 55 -10.08 -1.46 -8.76
CA TYR A 55 -11.46 -1.38 -8.27
C TYR A 55 -11.74 -0.12 -7.45
N SER A 56 -10.78 0.77 -7.31
CA SER A 56 -10.93 1.98 -6.52
C SER A 56 -10.24 3.16 -7.16
N MET A 57 -10.89 4.28 -7.12
CA MET A 57 -10.33 5.59 -7.39
C MET A 57 -10.81 6.56 -6.32
N ARG A 58 -10.11 7.64 -6.16
CA ARG A 58 -10.53 8.75 -5.32
C ARG A 58 -11.02 9.90 -6.18
N ILE A 59 -12.24 10.34 -5.96
CA ILE A 59 -12.74 11.62 -6.42
C ILE A 59 -12.53 12.61 -5.27
N ASN A 60 -11.75 13.64 -5.51
CA ASN A 60 -11.48 14.65 -4.51
C ASN A 60 -12.61 15.70 -4.49
N SER A 61 -12.73 16.42 -3.39
CA SER A 61 -13.59 17.60 -3.33
C SER A 61 -13.10 18.70 -4.28
N ILE A 62 -13.98 19.64 -4.59
CA ILE A 62 -13.65 20.79 -5.42
C ILE A 62 -12.45 21.53 -4.82
N THR A 63 -11.46 21.80 -5.65
CA THR A 63 -10.26 22.53 -5.25
C THR A 63 -10.49 24.05 -5.33
N PRO A 64 -9.65 24.89 -4.70
CA PRO A 64 -9.79 26.35 -4.80
C PRO A 64 -9.72 26.89 -6.23
N ASP A 65 -9.06 26.16 -7.14
CA ASP A 65 -8.99 26.47 -8.58
C ASP A 65 -10.16 25.86 -9.38
N GLY A 66 -11.21 25.40 -8.70
CA GLY A 66 -12.47 24.98 -9.30
C GLY A 66 -12.41 23.64 -10.05
N LYS A 67 -11.53 22.72 -9.64
CA LYS A 67 -11.41 21.39 -10.24
C LYS A 67 -11.94 20.30 -9.32
N ILE A 68 -12.36 19.16 -9.89
CA ILE A 68 -12.66 17.94 -9.15
C ILE A 68 -11.64 16.85 -9.57
N PRO A 69 -10.44 16.86 -8.95
CA PRO A 69 -9.38 15.94 -9.35
C PRO A 69 -9.71 14.48 -9.01
N VAL A 70 -9.32 13.60 -9.91
CA VAL A 70 -9.37 12.15 -9.71
C VAL A 70 -7.96 11.63 -9.45
N SER A 71 -7.84 10.72 -8.49
CA SER A 71 -6.60 10.02 -8.16
C SER A 71 -6.86 8.51 -8.11
N PRO A 72 -5.94 7.65 -8.57
CA PRO A 72 -6.14 6.21 -8.57
C PRO A 72 -5.99 5.56 -7.19
N CYS A 73 -5.61 6.33 -6.17
CA CYS A 73 -5.44 5.86 -4.80
C CYS A 73 -5.86 6.94 -3.80
N VAL A 74 -6.55 6.54 -2.73
CA VAL A 74 -7.00 7.42 -1.64
C VAL A 74 -5.86 8.14 -0.91
N TYR A 75 -4.65 7.64 -1.00
CA TYR A 75 -3.46 8.20 -0.35
C TYR A 75 -2.59 9.07 -1.28
N MET A 76 -2.93 9.18 -2.57
CA MET A 76 -2.12 9.89 -3.56
C MET A 76 -2.84 11.14 -4.09
N HIS A 77 -3.06 12.10 -3.21
CA HIS A 77 -3.81 13.32 -3.51
C HIS A 77 -3.19 14.19 -4.62
N ASP A 78 -1.89 14.12 -4.77
CA ASP A 78 -1.13 14.89 -5.75
C ASP A 78 -0.82 14.12 -7.05
N TYR A 79 -1.13 12.83 -7.09
CA TYR A 79 -1.10 12.04 -8.32
C TYR A 79 -2.48 12.12 -9.00
N ARG A 80 -2.71 13.24 -9.65
CA ARG A 80 -3.98 13.54 -10.31
C ARG A 80 -3.95 13.03 -11.74
N VAL A 81 -4.98 12.29 -12.13
CA VAL A 81 -5.08 11.62 -13.44
C VAL A 81 -6.20 12.18 -14.31
N GLY A 82 -6.97 13.13 -13.81
CA GLY A 82 -8.02 13.83 -14.54
C GLY A 82 -8.82 14.76 -13.64
N ASP A 83 -9.73 15.51 -14.25
CA ASP A 83 -10.62 16.47 -13.63
C ASP A 83 -12.07 16.23 -14.10
N LEU A 84 -12.95 15.75 -13.23
CA LEU A 84 -14.33 15.38 -13.58
C LEU A 84 -15.22 16.55 -14.08
N LEU A 85 -14.77 17.79 -13.96
CA LEU A 85 -15.48 18.93 -14.57
C LEU A 85 -15.12 19.12 -16.04
N LYS A 86 -14.09 18.45 -16.53
CA LYS A 86 -13.60 18.62 -17.93
C LYS A 86 -13.52 17.31 -18.67
N ASP A 87 -13.18 16.23 -17.97
CA ASP A 87 -12.82 14.95 -18.55
C ASP A 87 -13.94 13.93 -18.32
N ASP A 88 -14.20 13.10 -19.32
CA ASP A 88 -15.08 11.94 -19.16
C ASP A 88 -14.40 10.90 -18.25
N ILE A 89 -15.19 10.24 -17.43
CA ILE A 89 -14.67 9.24 -16.49
C ILE A 89 -13.98 8.06 -17.20
N PHE A 90 -14.46 7.66 -18.36
CA PHE A 90 -13.84 6.60 -19.15
C PHE A 90 -12.50 7.04 -19.74
N ASP A 91 -12.37 8.30 -20.14
CA ASP A 91 -11.09 8.86 -20.59
C ASP A 91 -10.09 8.92 -19.45
N ILE A 92 -10.53 9.32 -18.25
CA ILE A 92 -9.69 9.33 -17.05
C ILE A 92 -9.14 7.94 -16.72
N ILE A 93 -9.98 6.91 -16.65
CA ILE A 93 -9.55 5.54 -16.29
C ILE A 93 -8.73 4.86 -17.38
N ASN A 94 -8.80 5.37 -18.62
CA ASN A 94 -8.03 4.91 -19.76
C ASN A 94 -6.80 5.78 -20.05
N SER A 95 -6.59 6.86 -19.29
CA SER A 95 -5.42 7.72 -19.45
C SER A 95 -4.12 6.97 -19.23
N GLU A 96 -3.05 7.43 -19.86
CA GLU A 96 -1.70 6.88 -19.70
C GLU A 96 -1.26 6.87 -18.24
N GLN A 97 -1.57 7.93 -17.49
CA GLN A 97 -1.21 8.06 -16.07
C GLN A 97 -1.97 7.05 -15.20
N PHE A 98 -3.25 6.83 -15.49
CA PHE A 98 -4.04 5.84 -14.74
C PHE A 98 -3.57 4.42 -15.07
N LYS A 99 -3.29 4.13 -16.35
CA LYS A 99 -2.75 2.86 -16.81
C LYS A 99 -1.39 2.57 -16.19
N ALA A 100 -0.49 3.53 -16.16
CA ALA A 100 0.83 3.38 -15.54
C ALA A 100 0.71 2.99 -14.06
N PHE A 101 -0.23 3.60 -13.33
CA PHE A 101 -0.52 3.22 -11.96
C PHE A 101 -1.04 1.77 -11.84
N LYS A 102 -2.01 1.37 -12.66
CA LYS A 102 -2.59 0.03 -12.64
C LYS A 102 -1.58 -1.06 -12.95
N THR A 103 -0.77 -0.85 -13.99
CA THR A 103 0.18 -1.84 -14.51
C THR A 103 1.51 -1.90 -13.76
N ARG A 104 1.75 -0.98 -12.80
CA ARG A 104 2.99 -0.98 -12.02
C ARG A 104 3.29 -2.33 -11.37
N LYS A 105 2.29 -2.99 -10.81
CA LYS A 105 2.44 -4.31 -10.17
C LYS A 105 2.74 -5.44 -11.16
N GLU A 106 2.30 -5.30 -12.39
CA GLU A 106 2.60 -6.24 -13.48
C GLU A 106 4.05 -6.04 -13.95
N ASN A 107 4.48 -4.77 -13.96
CA ASN A 107 5.82 -4.36 -14.35
C ASN A 107 6.78 -4.29 -13.14
N TYR A 108 6.58 -5.11 -12.12
CA TYR A 108 7.32 -5.03 -10.85
C TYR A 108 8.84 -5.17 -11.01
N LYS A 109 9.32 -5.82 -12.06
CA LYS A 109 10.75 -5.95 -12.36
C LYS A 109 11.44 -4.61 -12.65
N ASN A 110 10.66 -3.59 -13.04
CA ASN A 110 11.16 -2.24 -13.27
C ASN A 110 11.25 -1.43 -11.96
N ILE A 111 10.68 -1.94 -10.87
CA ILE A 111 10.73 -1.27 -9.58
C ILE A 111 12.12 -1.45 -8.96
N GLU A 112 12.65 -0.37 -8.43
CA GLU A 112 13.96 -0.35 -7.78
C GLU A 112 14.11 -1.49 -6.75
N GLY A 113 15.15 -2.31 -6.92
CA GLY A 113 15.46 -3.44 -6.05
C GLY A 113 14.60 -4.70 -6.25
N CYS A 114 13.63 -4.71 -7.19
CA CYS A 114 12.74 -5.86 -7.38
C CYS A 114 13.23 -6.86 -8.43
N LYS A 115 14.11 -6.46 -9.34
CA LYS A 115 14.55 -7.30 -10.47
C LYS A 115 15.04 -8.69 -10.04
N ASP A 116 15.89 -8.73 -9.02
CA ASP A 116 16.55 -9.94 -8.53
C ASP A 116 16.07 -10.35 -7.13
N CYS A 117 14.81 -10.05 -6.80
CA CYS A 117 14.21 -10.36 -5.51
C CYS A 117 13.36 -11.62 -5.60
N ASP A 118 13.65 -12.61 -4.75
CA ASP A 118 12.92 -13.88 -4.66
C ASP A 118 11.44 -13.71 -4.23
N LYS A 119 11.10 -12.60 -3.59
CA LYS A 119 9.73 -12.25 -3.17
C LYS A 119 8.99 -11.34 -4.16
N ALA A 120 9.67 -10.89 -5.21
CA ALA A 120 9.11 -9.87 -6.09
C ALA A 120 7.81 -10.30 -6.79
N GLU A 121 7.68 -11.57 -7.15
CA GLU A 121 6.49 -12.11 -7.79
C GLU A 121 5.24 -12.06 -6.88
N ILE A 122 5.43 -12.21 -5.58
CA ILE A 122 4.35 -12.16 -4.59
C ILE A 122 4.11 -10.72 -4.13
N CYS A 123 5.18 -10.02 -3.74
CA CYS A 123 5.15 -8.65 -3.22
C CYS A 123 4.80 -7.61 -4.29
N ARG A 124 5.27 -7.81 -5.53
CA ARG A 124 5.06 -6.94 -6.70
C ARG A 124 5.42 -5.47 -6.41
N GLY A 125 6.53 -5.27 -5.67
CA GLY A 125 7.07 -3.94 -5.38
C GLY A 125 6.35 -3.14 -4.31
N GLY A 126 5.54 -3.79 -3.48
CA GLY A 126 4.92 -3.15 -2.33
C GLY A 126 3.80 -2.18 -2.64
N CYS A 127 3.63 -1.20 -1.77
CA CYS A 127 2.60 -0.17 -1.88
C CYS A 127 3.10 1.02 -2.71
N PHE A 128 2.45 1.27 -3.84
CA PHE A 128 2.82 2.38 -4.71
C PHE A 128 2.75 3.75 -4.00
N ALA A 129 1.67 4.00 -3.26
CA ALA A 129 1.52 5.27 -2.55
C ALA A 129 2.62 5.50 -1.50
N MET A 130 3.09 4.43 -0.85
CA MET A 130 4.22 4.51 0.09
C MET A 130 5.51 4.85 -0.65
N ALA A 131 5.84 4.10 -1.70
CA ALA A 131 7.05 4.29 -2.49
C ALA A 131 7.14 5.69 -3.10
N TYR A 132 6.10 6.11 -3.81
CA TYR A 132 6.00 7.41 -4.43
C TYR A 132 6.09 8.57 -3.43
N THR A 133 5.33 8.50 -2.33
CA THR A 133 5.31 9.57 -1.34
C THR A 133 6.65 9.67 -0.61
N TYR A 134 7.25 8.53 -0.27
CA TYR A 134 8.55 8.50 0.39
C TYR A 134 9.63 9.11 -0.49
N LYS A 135 9.76 8.65 -1.74
CA LYS A 135 10.74 9.18 -2.71
C LYS A 135 10.56 10.69 -2.91
N LYS A 136 9.32 11.13 -3.09
CA LYS A 136 9.01 12.55 -3.22
C LYS A 136 9.42 13.36 -1.99
N CYS A 137 9.17 12.85 -0.78
CA CYS A 137 9.56 13.55 0.45
C CYS A 137 11.07 13.57 0.67
N GLU A 138 11.76 12.51 0.25
CA GLU A 138 13.20 12.37 0.42
C GLU A 138 14.01 13.21 -0.59
N THR A 139 13.64 13.14 -1.86
CA THR A 139 14.43 13.71 -2.97
C THR A 139 13.71 14.78 -3.79
N GLY A 140 12.40 14.98 -3.58
CA GLY A 140 11.55 15.81 -4.43
C GLY A 140 11.08 15.13 -5.72
N GLU A 141 11.61 13.95 -6.05
CA GLU A 141 11.30 13.25 -7.29
C GLU A 141 9.97 12.50 -7.22
N LYS A 142 9.23 12.55 -8.33
CA LYS A 142 7.99 11.82 -8.54
C LYS A 142 8.26 10.56 -9.35
N ASP A 143 8.71 9.50 -8.68
CA ASP A 143 9.07 8.24 -9.33
C ASP A 143 8.00 7.17 -9.10
N LEU A 144 7.43 6.67 -10.20
CA LEU A 144 6.46 5.58 -10.19
C LEU A 144 7.07 4.23 -9.83
N TYR A 145 8.36 4.08 -10.06
CA TYR A 145 9.09 2.82 -9.87
C TYR A 145 10.03 2.85 -8.66
N ALA A 146 9.88 3.85 -7.80
CA ALA A 146 10.60 3.92 -6.53
C ALA A 146 10.36 2.67 -5.67
N ARG A 147 11.36 2.33 -4.86
CA ARG A 147 11.28 1.25 -3.87
C ARG A 147 10.37 1.63 -2.70
N ASP A 148 9.56 0.69 -2.25
CA ASP A 148 8.78 0.84 -1.03
C ASP A 148 9.73 0.97 0.19
N PRO A 149 9.58 2.01 1.04
CA PRO A 149 10.44 2.21 2.21
C PRO A 149 10.37 1.04 3.20
N PHE A 150 9.28 0.29 3.22
CA PHE A 150 9.13 -0.92 4.02
C PHE A 150 9.45 -2.21 3.26
N CYS A 151 10.28 -2.14 2.22
CA CYS A 151 10.79 -3.33 1.57
C CYS A 151 11.74 -4.09 2.52
N PHE A 152 11.42 -5.33 2.83
CA PHE A 152 12.19 -6.20 3.72
C PHE A 152 13.20 -7.11 3.00
N LYS A 153 13.53 -6.82 1.73
CA LYS A 153 14.49 -7.62 0.97
C LYS A 153 15.84 -7.78 1.67
N ASP A 154 16.31 -6.71 2.30
CA ASP A 154 17.64 -6.63 2.89
C ASP A 154 17.66 -6.93 4.40
N ILE A 155 16.56 -7.41 4.94
CA ILE A 155 16.43 -7.77 6.35
C ILE A 155 16.25 -9.27 6.47
N GLU A 156 17.07 -9.90 7.30
CA GLU A 156 16.87 -11.29 7.70
C GLU A 156 15.57 -11.40 8.51
N ILE A 157 14.61 -12.12 7.96
CA ILE A 157 13.34 -12.37 8.63
C ILE A 157 13.41 -13.78 9.22
N ASP A 158 13.14 -13.86 10.51
CA ASP A 158 12.96 -15.15 11.18
C ASP A 158 11.85 -15.94 10.50
N LYS A 159 12.23 -17.01 9.80
CA LYS A 159 11.31 -17.86 9.04
C LYS A 159 10.40 -18.73 9.91
N ASN A 160 10.64 -18.75 11.21
CA ASN A 160 9.91 -19.57 12.17
C ASN A 160 8.72 -18.84 12.82
N ILE A 161 8.31 -17.69 12.28
CA ILE A 161 7.09 -17.05 12.74
C ILE A 161 5.89 -17.92 12.32
N ASP A 162 5.39 -18.68 13.27
CA ASP A 162 4.23 -19.54 13.05
C ASP A 162 2.93 -18.70 13.12
N TYR A 163 2.21 -18.67 12.01
CA TYR A 163 0.92 -18.02 11.93
C TYR A 163 -0.17 -18.97 12.39
N LYS A 164 -0.77 -18.70 13.52
CA LYS A 164 -2.03 -19.35 13.87
C LYS A 164 -3.13 -18.83 12.93
N LYS A 165 -3.53 -19.67 12.01
CA LYS A 165 -4.66 -19.37 11.12
C LYS A 165 -5.93 -19.42 11.95
N SER A 166 -6.54 -18.25 12.21
CA SER A 166 -7.84 -18.23 12.85
C SER A 166 -8.94 -18.53 11.82
N ASN A 167 -9.85 -19.42 12.17
CA ASN A 167 -11.08 -19.67 11.43
C ASN A 167 -12.21 -18.69 11.83
N LYS A 168 -11.95 -17.75 12.73
CA LYS A 168 -12.93 -16.75 13.14
C LYS A 168 -13.12 -15.71 12.05
N LYS A 169 -14.37 -15.54 11.62
CA LYS A 169 -14.75 -14.50 10.68
C LYS A 169 -14.84 -13.19 11.43
N LEU A 170 -14.01 -12.20 11.05
CA LEU A 170 -14.17 -10.84 11.51
C LEU A 170 -15.41 -10.24 10.85
N VAL A 171 -16.40 -9.86 11.66
CA VAL A 171 -17.58 -9.16 11.19
C VAL A 171 -17.40 -7.67 11.48
N HIS A 172 -17.31 -6.87 10.42
CA HIS A 172 -17.30 -5.43 10.51
C HIS A 172 -18.71 -4.91 10.59
N GLU A 173 -19.07 -4.23 11.68
CA GLU A 173 -20.36 -3.58 11.82
C GLU A 173 -20.43 -2.24 11.06
N ASN A 174 -19.29 -1.64 10.71
CA ASN A 174 -19.21 -0.36 10.00
C ASN A 174 -18.18 -0.39 8.89
N TYR A 175 -18.57 -0.01 7.69
CA TYR A 175 -17.70 0.15 6.51
C TYR A 175 -16.88 1.45 6.48
N LEU A 176 -16.91 2.23 7.54
CA LEU A 176 -16.08 3.42 7.63
C LEU A 176 -14.63 3.02 7.87
N CYS A 177 -13.70 3.76 7.28
CA CYS A 177 -12.26 3.47 7.18
C CYS A 177 -11.51 3.26 8.52
N THR A 178 -12.18 3.38 9.62
CA THR A 178 -11.68 3.05 10.95
C THR A 178 -12.55 1.96 11.54
N TRP A 179 -11.97 0.76 11.61
CA TRP A 179 -12.62 -0.29 12.36
C TRP A 179 -12.38 -0.08 13.85
N ILE A 180 -13.45 0.08 14.58
CA ILE A 180 -13.45 0.03 16.04
C ILE A 180 -14.33 -1.16 16.41
N GLY A 181 -13.71 -2.32 16.62
CA GLY A 181 -14.43 -3.48 17.16
C GLY A 181 -14.93 -3.19 18.56
N LYS A 182 -16.13 -3.65 18.87
CA LYS A 182 -16.58 -3.66 20.28
C LYS A 182 -15.61 -4.54 21.08
N PRO A 183 -15.06 -4.06 22.20
CA PRO A 183 -14.29 -4.91 23.07
C PRO A 183 -15.18 -6.08 23.50
N LYS A 184 -14.66 -7.29 23.41
CA LYS A 184 -15.34 -8.45 24.01
C LYS A 184 -15.47 -8.19 25.50
N LYS A 185 -16.70 -8.24 25.98
CA LYS A 185 -16.96 -8.34 27.42
C LYS A 185 -16.45 -9.66 27.95
#